data_dd69ab46d2b59b303660c346988a6323
#
_entry.id   dd69ab46d2b59b303660c346988a6323
#
_cell.length_a   1.000
_cell.length_b   1.000
_cell.length_c   1.000
_cell.angle_alpha   90.00
_cell.angle_beta   90.00
_cell.angle_gamma   90.00
#
_symmetry.space_group_name_H-M   'P 1'
#
loop_
_entity.id
_entity.type
_entity.pdbx_description
1 polymer ?
#
loop_
_entity_poly.entity_id
_entity_poly.type
_entity_poly.pdbx_seq_one_letter_code
_entity_poly.pdbx_strand_id
1 'polypeptide(L)'
;LRSDWSSDVCSSDLLALALDLPVDRGSPTVLQYAAVAAEPWPGAVAIWRAVGDGPLALHRVVDYPACLGRTLSALPAGPLWRIQRGVHLDVALRRGAALASIGEGAMRAGGNLFALLGADGAVELLCAANALLTGPDTYRLSGFLRGLAGSEAAAGRVSPAGSLIVRLDDGAVTPLIDRLDEVGRAFRYRIGPADSDPADPAFTEITATAGLAALTPLRPVHLRARRGADGVRLSWIRRARRDGDAWEPAEIPLDEPESYVVTLFSAAGTALRTLRAEAQHCIYADEAADFGGAQAHLDVAVAQIGQVAGLGPACRARIPVRTA
;
A
#
# COMPACT_ATOMS: atom_id res chain seq x y z
N LEU A 1 -17.20 -4.55 10.28
CA LEU A 1 -16.58 -5.65 11.00
C LEU A 1 -16.51 -5.30 12.48
N ARG A 2 -17.51 -5.78 13.27
CA ARG A 2 -17.46 -5.75 14.74
C ARG A 2 -16.73 -7.02 15.18
N SER A 3 -15.60 -6.87 15.84
CA SER A 3 -15.00 -7.92 16.64
C SER A 3 -15.11 -7.48 18.09
N ASP A 4 -16.12 -7.99 18.79
CA ASP A 4 -16.20 -7.90 20.25
C ASP A 4 -15.13 -8.80 20.85
N TRP A 5 -14.24 -8.19 21.61
CA TRP A 5 -13.25 -8.86 22.42
C TRP A 5 -13.88 -9.20 23.78
N SER A 6 -14.73 -10.21 23.85
CA SER A 6 -15.15 -10.77 25.13
C SER A 6 -14.27 -11.96 25.51
N SER A 7 -13.83 -11.95 26.73
CA SER A 7 -13.03 -12.99 27.36
C SER A 7 -13.91 -14.22 27.65
N ASP A 8 -14.10 -15.08 26.66
CA ASP A 8 -14.63 -16.42 26.90
C ASP A 8 -13.57 -17.46 26.55
N VAL A 9 -13.12 -18.13 27.59
CA VAL A 9 -12.15 -19.22 27.59
C VAL A 9 -12.80 -20.41 26.92
N CYS A 10 -12.60 -20.62 25.62
CA CYS A 10 -12.65 -21.90 24.91
C CYS A 10 -12.80 -21.80 23.38
N SER A 11 -12.34 -20.73 22.76
CA SER A 11 -12.09 -20.76 21.31
C SER A 11 -10.71 -20.22 21.07
N SER A 12 -9.94 -20.86 20.20
CA SER A 12 -8.67 -20.30 19.74
C SER A 12 -8.95 -18.90 19.19
N ASP A 13 -8.38 -17.86 19.83
CA ASP A 13 -8.50 -16.45 19.38
C ASP A 13 -7.81 -16.26 18.03
N LEU A 14 -8.27 -17.03 17.02
CA LEU A 14 -7.72 -16.96 15.68
C LEU A 14 -8.21 -15.70 14.99
N LEU A 15 -7.27 -14.84 14.66
CA LEU A 15 -7.50 -13.64 13.85
C LEU A 15 -6.89 -13.82 12.48
N ALA A 16 -7.70 -13.62 11.44
CA ALA A 16 -7.27 -13.70 10.06
C ALA A 16 -7.67 -12.44 9.30
N LEU A 17 -6.73 -11.91 8.52
CA LEU A 17 -6.93 -10.72 7.69
C LEU A 17 -6.55 -11.04 6.25
N ALA A 18 -7.36 -10.61 5.29
CA ALA A 18 -7.00 -10.57 3.88
C ALA A 18 -6.57 -9.14 3.53
N LEU A 19 -5.39 -8.98 2.95
CA LEU A 19 -4.71 -7.70 2.75
C LEU A 19 -4.29 -7.53 1.29
N ASP A 20 -4.82 -6.49 0.64
CA ASP A 20 -4.34 -6.05 -0.66
C ASP A 20 -3.11 -5.15 -0.47
N LEU A 21 -1.93 -5.74 -0.54
CA LEU A 21 -0.67 -5.03 -0.31
C LEU A 21 0.00 -4.64 -1.61
N PRO A 22 0.33 -3.36 -1.82
CA PRO A 22 1.06 -2.92 -3.00
C PRO A 22 2.58 -3.18 -2.88
N VAL A 23 2.95 -4.33 -2.31
CA VAL A 23 4.35 -4.75 -2.14
C VAL A 23 4.70 -5.80 -3.19
N ASP A 24 5.84 -5.62 -3.85
CA ASP A 24 6.48 -6.64 -4.64
C ASP A 24 7.51 -7.36 -3.76
N ARG A 25 7.30 -8.67 -3.54
CA ARG A 25 8.21 -9.52 -2.77
C ARG A 25 8.87 -10.57 -3.66
N GLY A 26 8.86 -10.34 -4.95
CA GLY A 26 9.40 -11.25 -5.95
C GLY A 26 8.34 -11.68 -6.98
N SER A 27 8.68 -12.63 -7.83
CA SER A 27 7.80 -13.16 -8.87
C SER A 27 7.20 -14.49 -8.43
N PRO A 28 5.91 -14.76 -8.65
CA PRO A 28 4.92 -13.90 -9.33
C PRO A 28 4.36 -12.79 -8.44
N THR A 29 3.72 -11.79 -9.06
CA THR A 29 3.04 -10.71 -8.33
C THR A 29 1.91 -11.27 -7.50
N VAL A 30 1.96 -11.11 -6.18
CA VAL A 30 0.88 -11.49 -5.28
C VAL A 30 -0.08 -10.31 -5.14
N LEU A 31 -1.35 -10.57 -5.35
CA LEU A 31 -2.42 -9.56 -5.36
C LEU A 31 -3.07 -9.40 -3.99
N GLN A 32 -3.11 -10.48 -3.21
CA GLN A 32 -3.66 -10.47 -1.85
C GLN A 32 -2.89 -11.42 -0.94
N TYR A 33 -2.69 -11.01 0.30
CA TYR A 33 -2.01 -11.78 1.34
C TYR A 33 -2.96 -12.08 2.51
N ALA A 34 -2.73 -13.21 3.19
CA ALA A 34 -3.30 -13.50 4.50
C ALA A 34 -2.29 -13.15 5.61
N ALA A 35 -2.75 -12.47 6.65
CA ALA A 35 -2.09 -12.39 7.93
C ALA A 35 -2.92 -13.17 8.95
N VAL A 36 -2.35 -14.24 9.53
CA VAL A 36 -3.05 -15.13 10.46
C VAL A 36 -2.30 -15.18 11.78
N ALA A 37 -2.99 -15.00 12.87
CA ALA A 37 -2.45 -15.17 14.22
C ALA A 37 -3.45 -15.86 15.12
N ALA A 38 -2.96 -16.67 16.05
CA ALA A 38 -3.76 -17.31 17.09
C ALA A 38 -2.97 -17.37 18.39
N GLU A 39 -3.67 -17.46 19.51
CA GLU A 39 -3.04 -17.64 20.80
C GLU A 39 -3.87 -18.63 21.65
N PRO A 40 -3.29 -19.80 21.99
CA PRO A 40 -2.00 -20.32 21.54
C PRO A 40 -1.99 -20.65 20.04
N TRP A 41 -0.79 -20.65 19.42
CA TRP A 41 -0.62 -21.10 18.03
C TRP A 41 -0.78 -22.63 17.94
N PRO A 42 -1.64 -23.15 17.04
CA PRO A 42 -1.95 -24.60 17.01
C PRO A 42 -0.90 -25.45 16.29
N GLY A 43 0.30 -24.92 16.01
CA GLY A 43 1.36 -25.60 15.25
C GLY A 43 1.32 -25.28 13.76
N ALA A 44 0.20 -25.46 13.09
CA ALA A 44 -0.05 -25.03 11.72
C ALA A 44 -1.52 -24.65 11.53
N VAL A 45 -1.80 -23.74 10.61
CA VAL A 45 -3.16 -23.30 10.29
C VAL A 45 -3.44 -23.56 8.80
N ALA A 46 -4.54 -24.25 8.53
CA ALA A 46 -5.03 -24.46 7.16
C ALA A 46 -5.98 -23.34 6.74
N ILE A 47 -5.80 -22.86 5.52
CA ILE A 47 -6.69 -21.94 4.84
C ILE A 47 -7.44 -22.72 3.77
N TRP A 48 -8.71 -22.97 3.98
CA TRP A 48 -9.62 -23.57 3.02
C TRP A 48 -10.35 -22.47 2.26
N ARG A 49 -10.61 -22.68 0.98
CA ARG A 49 -11.23 -21.69 0.08
C ARG A 49 -12.40 -22.28 -0.69
N ALA A 50 -13.45 -21.46 -0.86
CA ALA A 50 -14.58 -21.76 -1.74
C ALA A 50 -15.01 -20.52 -2.54
N VAL A 51 -15.65 -20.74 -3.67
CA VAL A 51 -16.36 -19.68 -4.42
C VAL A 51 -17.83 -19.71 -3.98
N GLY A 52 -18.31 -18.64 -3.37
CA GLY A 52 -19.67 -18.59 -2.80
C GLY A 52 -19.91 -19.76 -1.84
N ASP A 53 -21.05 -20.44 -1.98
CA ASP A 53 -21.44 -21.59 -1.17
C ASP A 53 -20.89 -22.94 -1.71
N GLY A 54 -19.98 -22.89 -2.65
CA GLY A 54 -19.35 -24.09 -3.22
C GLY A 54 -18.52 -24.89 -2.20
N PRO A 55 -18.02 -26.07 -2.62
CA PRO A 55 -17.21 -26.91 -1.74
C PRO A 55 -15.89 -26.22 -1.37
N LEU A 56 -15.48 -26.44 -0.12
CA LEU A 56 -14.18 -26.00 0.40
C LEU A 56 -13.06 -26.87 -0.17
N ALA A 57 -11.98 -26.28 -0.60
CA ALA A 57 -10.74 -26.93 -0.97
C ALA A 57 -9.58 -26.34 -0.16
N LEU A 58 -8.63 -27.19 0.25
CA LEU A 58 -7.41 -26.72 0.89
C LEU A 58 -6.66 -25.81 -0.08
N HIS A 59 -6.36 -24.60 0.38
CA HIS A 59 -5.73 -23.56 -0.44
C HIS A 59 -4.29 -23.28 -0.03
N ARG A 60 -4.05 -23.04 1.26
CA ARG A 60 -2.72 -22.79 1.84
C ARG A 60 -2.61 -23.42 3.23
N VAL A 61 -1.37 -23.63 3.67
CA VAL A 61 -1.02 -23.94 5.04
C VAL A 61 -0.05 -22.88 5.53
N VAL A 62 -0.24 -22.43 6.76
CA VAL A 62 0.53 -21.38 7.43
C VAL A 62 1.21 -22.02 8.63
N ASP A 63 2.55 -22.10 8.62
CA ASP A 63 3.32 -22.75 9.66
C ASP A 63 3.65 -21.83 10.84
N TYR A 64 3.66 -20.50 10.60
CA TYR A 64 4.03 -19.51 11.61
C TYR A 64 3.02 -18.36 11.67
N PRO A 65 2.70 -17.87 12.89
CA PRO A 65 1.76 -16.76 13.05
C PRO A 65 2.35 -15.45 12.52
N ALA A 66 1.52 -14.61 11.92
CA ALA A 66 1.86 -13.24 11.60
C ALA A 66 1.95 -12.39 12.88
N CYS A 67 2.90 -11.45 12.90
CA CYS A 67 2.96 -10.43 13.93
C CYS A 67 1.94 -9.33 13.62
N LEU A 68 0.83 -9.35 14.32
CA LEU A 68 -0.25 -8.37 14.14
C LEU A 68 -0.79 -7.88 15.47
N GLY A 69 -1.47 -6.75 15.46
CA GLY A 69 -2.03 -6.15 16.67
C GLY A 69 -2.85 -4.90 16.37
N ARG A 70 -2.91 -4.03 17.37
CA ARG A 70 -3.67 -2.78 17.28
C ARG A 70 -2.83 -1.59 17.73
N THR A 71 -3.14 -0.42 17.17
CA THR A 71 -2.61 0.85 17.66
C THR A 71 -3.29 1.24 18.96
N LEU A 72 -2.51 1.70 19.94
CA LEU A 72 -2.99 2.21 21.22
C LEU A 72 -3.16 3.73 21.22
N SER A 73 -2.51 4.39 20.28
CA SER A 73 -2.63 5.82 20.04
C SER A 73 -3.00 6.10 18.58
N ALA A 74 -3.50 7.30 18.30
CA ALA A 74 -3.73 7.72 16.92
C ALA A 74 -2.41 8.12 16.24
N LEU A 75 -2.29 7.83 14.95
CA LEU A 75 -1.21 8.32 14.12
C LEU A 75 -1.73 9.45 13.23
N PRO A 76 -1.28 10.72 13.43
CA PRO A 76 -1.74 11.85 12.63
C PRO A 76 -1.28 11.72 11.17
N ALA A 77 -1.94 12.44 10.27
CA ALA A 77 -1.46 12.61 8.90
C ALA A 77 0.00 13.03 8.89
N GLY A 78 0.79 12.42 8.03
CA GLY A 78 2.24 12.57 8.03
C GLY A 78 2.81 13.12 6.73
N PRO A 79 4.02 13.69 6.81
CA PRO A 79 4.75 14.11 5.63
C PRO A 79 5.18 12.89 4.82
N LEU A 80 5.12 13.01 3.51
CA LEU A 80 5.67 12.05 2.56
C LEU A 80 7.15 12.36 2.27
N TRP A 81 7.91 11.36 1.83
CA TRP A 81 9.27 11.50 1.28
C TRP A 81 10.34 11.97 2.28
N ARG A 82 10.04 11.98 3.56
CA ARG A 82 10.98 12.33 4.63
C ARG A 82 10.67 11.55 5.91
N ILE A 83 11.69 11.36 6.73
CA ILE A 83 11.55 10.71 8.02
C ILE A 83 10.84 11.65 9.00
N GLN A 84 9.71 11.22 9.53
CA GLN A 84 8.93 11.92 10.54
C GLN A 84 9.43 11.54 11.94
N ARG A 85 10.17 12.43 12.60
CA ARG A 85 10.80 12.17 13.91
C ARG A 85 9.98 12.65 15.11
N GLY A 86 9.11 13.62 14.92
CA GLY A 86 8.38 14.31 16.01
C GLY A 86 7.08 13.63 16.46
N VAL A 87 6.80 12.39 15.96
CA VAL A 87 5.56 11.65 16.24
C VAL A 87 5.91 10.25 16.70
N HIS A 88 5.10 9.71 17.59
CA HIS A 88 5.16 8.30 18.00
C HIS A 88 3.81 7.61 17.80
N LEU A 89 3.84 6.29 17.73
CA LEU A 89 2.69 5.41 17.67
C LEU A 89 2.88 4.31 18.70
N ASP A 90 2.00 4.24 19.66
CA ASP A 90 1.96 3.15 20.62
C ASP A 90 1.14 1.99 20.03
N VAL A 91 1.67 0.77 20.10
CA VAL A 91 1.06 -0.42 19.52
C VAL A 91 1.10 -1.59 20.51
N ALA A 92 0.06 -2.41 20.51
CA ALA A 92 0.06 -3.73 21.14
C ALA A 92 0.15 -4.76 20.02
N LEU A 93 1.18 -5.62 20.04
CA LEU A 93 1.45 -6.63 19.02
C LEU A 93 1.31 -8.01 19.66
N ARG A 94 0.47 -8.86 19.08
CA ARG A 94 0.40 -10.26 19.48
C ARG A 94 1.63 -10.98 18.98
N ARG A 95 2.31 -11.74 19.87
CA ARG A 95 3.52 -12.52 19.60
C ARG A 95 4.56 -11.72 18.80
N GLY A 96 4.87 -10.54 19.27
CA GLY A 96 5.94 -9.77 18.71
C GLY A 96 7.24 -10.54 18.84
N ALA A 97 7.75 -11.13 17.75
CA ALA A 97 9.17 -11.28 17.65
C ALA A 97 9.74 -9.93 18.08
N ALA A 98 10.68 -9.92 19.04
CA ALA A 98 11.17 -8.70 19.64
C ALA A 98 11.48 -7.67 18.56
N LEU A 99 10.68 -6.60 18.48
CA LEU A 99 10.97 -5.47 17.61
C LEU A 99 12.20 -4.77 18.19
N ALA A 100 13.15 -4.47 17.34
CA ALA A 100 14.34 -3.71 17.70
C ALA A 100 14.37 -2.38 16.92
N SER A 101 14.95 -1.36 17.53
CA SER A 101 15.31 -0.15 16.79
C SER A 101 16.37 -0.48 15.75
N ILE A 102 16.24 0.09 14.56
CA ILE A 102 17.14 -0.12 13.42
C ILE A 102 17.69 1.21 12.92
N GLY A 103 18.82 1.17 12.23
CA GLY A 103 19.36 2.35 11.58
C GLY A 103 18.48 2.81 10.39
N GLU A 104 18.57 4.10 10.05
CA GLU A 104 17.80 4.67 8.93
C GLU A 104 18.09 3.97 7.59
N GLY A 105 19.29 3.45 7.38
CA GLY A 105 19.65 2.67 6.20
C GLY A 105 18.84 1.37 6.10
N ALA A 106 18.77 0.59 7.18
CA ALA A 106 18.00 -0.64 7.26
C ALA A 106 16.48 -0.37 7.12
N MET A 107 15.98 0.74 7.71
CA MET A 107 14.60 1.17 7.54
C MET A 107 14.29 1.51 6.07
N ARG A 108 15.18 2.20 5.36
CA ARG A 108 15.03 2.50 3.93
C ARG A 108 15.06 1.25 3.06
N ALA A 109 15.75 0.20 3.51
CA ALA A 109 15.76 -1.12 2.87
C ALA A 109 14.55 -1.99 3.25
N GLY A 110 13.53 -1.43 3.91
CA GLY A 110 12.27 -2.11 4.24
C GLY A 110 12.26 -2.82 5.59
N GLY A 111 13.22 -2.55 6.48
CA GLY A 111 13.18 -3.06 7.86
C GLY A 111 12.11 -2.36 8.69
N ASN A 112 11.54 -3.08 9.66
CA ASN A 112 10.40 -2.64 10.47
C ASN A 112 9.25 -2.10 9.59
N LEU A 113 8.89 -2.86 8.55
CA LEU A 113 7.81 -2.55 7.63
C LEU A 113 6.47 -3.01 8.21
N PHE A 114 5.51 -2.12 8.24
CA PHE A 114 4.16 -2.38 8.72
C PHE A 114 3.10 -2.00 7.69
N ALA A 115 2.00 -2.76 7.68
CA ALA A 115 0.72 -2.36 7.10
C ALA A 115 -0.19 -1.86 8.23
N LEU A 116 -0.66 -0.62 8.12
CA LEU A 116 -1.61 0.01 9.02
C LEU A 116 -2.95 0.14 8.30
N LEU A 117 -3.99 -0.49 8.85
CA LEU A 117 -5.31 -0.55 8.23
C LEU A 117 -6.19 0.57 8.77
N GLY A 118 -6.63 1.45 7.88
CA GLY A 118 -7.64 2.46 8.18
C GLY A 118 -9.03 1.87 8.37
N ALA A 119 -9.92 2.63 8.99
CA ALA A 119 -11.31 2.22 9.21
C ALA A 119 -12.11 2.02 7.90
N ASP A 120 -11.68 2.66 6.82
CA ASP A 120 -12.23 2.56 5.47
C ASP A 120 -11.64 1.38 4.65
N GLY A 121 -10.79 0.56 5.25
CA GLY A 121 -10.09 -0.53 4.58
C GLY A 121 -8.84 -0.10 3.80
N ALA A 122 -8.54 1.19 3.73
CA ALA A 122 -7.31 1.67 3.11
C ALA A 122 -6.09 1.23 3.92
N VAL A 123 -5.06 0.77 3.24
CA VAL A 123 -3.81 0.31 3.87
C VAL A 123 -2.73 1.34 3.67
N GLU A 124 -2.10 1.78 4.75
CA GLU A 124 -0.86 2.53 4.71
C GLU A 124 0.32 1.60 4.95
N LEU A 125 1.32 1.66 4.08
CA LEU A 125 2.62 1.04 4.30
C LEU A 125 3.58 2.06 4.92
N LEU A 126 4.18 1.70 6.04
CA LEU A 126 5.13 2.55 6.74
C LEU A 126 6.26 1.73 7.38
N CYS A 127 7.44 2.34 7.51
CA CYS A 127 8.54 1.80 8.30
C CYS A 127 8.78 2.66 9.54
N ALA A 128 9.32 2.04 10.60
CA ALA A 128 9.69 2.72 11.83
C ALA A 128 11.17 2.45 12.17
N ALA A 129 11.95 3.53 12.41
CA ALA A 129 13.35 3.39 12.81
C ALA A 129 13.51 2.93 14.26
N ASN A 130 12.64 3.41 15.15
CA ASN A 130 12.73 3.11 16.57
C ASN A 130 11.53 2.28 17.04
N ALA A 131 11.83 1.26 17.85
CA ALA A 131 10.86 0.44 18.54
C ALA A 131 11.31 0.29 19.99
N LEU A 132 10.64 0.98 20.91
CA LEU A 132 10.91 0.93 22.35
C LEU A 132 9.84 0.05 23.01
N LEU A 133 10.26 -1.01 23.66
CA LEU A 133 9.38 -1.84 24.48
C LEU A 133 8.88 -1.03 25.68
N THR A 134 7.58 -0.87 25.84
CA THR A 134 6.96 -0.08 26.90
C THR A 134 6.18 -0.93 27.90
N GLY A 135 5.94 -2.19 27.59
CA GLY A 135 5.28 -3.17 28.44
C GLY A 135 5.17 -4.52 27.72
N PRO A 136 4.57 -5.54 28.32
CA PRO A 136 4.34 -6.82 27.66
C PRO A 136 3.65 -6.61 26.30
N ASP A 137 4.29 -7.08 25.23
CA ASP A 137 3.82 -6.98 23.84
C ASP A 137 3.45 -5.56 23.38
N THR A 138 3.85 -4.52 24.11
CA THR A 138 3.56 -3.12 23.77
C THR A 138 4.83 -2.36 23.40
N TYR A 139 4.76 -1.64 22.30
CA TYR A 139 5.89 -0.88 21.77
C TYR A 139 5.50 0.54 21.46
N ARG A 140 6.44 1.45 21.65
CA ARG A 140 6.41 2.81 21.10
C ARG A 140 7.26 2.88 19.86
N LEU A 141 6.62 3.05 18.72
CA LEU A 141 7.28 3.23 17.42
C LEU A 141 7.50 4.72 17.13
N SER A 142 8.62 5.07 16.51
CA SER A 142 8.90 6.43 16.06
C SER A 142 9.92 6.48 14.93
N GLY A 143 10.12 7.68 14.33
CA GLY A 143 11.02 7.83 13.20
C GLY A 143 10.45 7.17 11.93
N PHE A 144 9.24 7.60 11.52
CA PHE A 144 8.50 6.94 10.44
C PHE A 144 8.91 7.39 9.06
N LEU A 145 8.95 6.45 8.13
CA LEU A 145 8.88 6.67 6.71
C LEU A 145 7.50 6.21 6.24
N ARG A 146 6.67 7.14 5.74
CA ARG A 146 5.22 6.97 5.54
C ARG A 146 4.83 6.87 4.06
N GLY A 147 3.68 6.26 3.79
CA GLY A 147 3.08 6.21 2.45
C GLY A 147 3.92 5.44 1.45
N LEU A 148 4.53 4.33 1.84
CA LEU A 148 5.39 3.52 0.99
C LEU A 148 4.59 2.79 -0.10
N ALA A 149 5.27 2.43 -1.18
CA ALA A 149 4.78 1.60 -2.29
C ALA A 149 3.44 2.06 -2.92
N GLY A 150 3.11 3.36 -2.87
CA GLY A 150 1.87 3.90 -3.45
C GLY A 150 0.75 4.16 -2.44
N SER A 151 0.98 3.93 -1.14
CA SER A 151 0.00 4.17 -0.08
C SER A 151 -0.04 5.63 0.44
N GLU A 152 0.46 6.59 -0.34
CA GLU A 152 0.56 8.00 0.04
C GLU A 152 -0.78 8.63 0.46
N ALA A 153 -1.86 8.23 -0.18
CA ALA A 153 -3.20 8.75 0.14
C ALA A 153 -3.64 8.37 1.55
N ALA A 154 -3.29 7.17 2.02
CA ALA A 154 -3.56 6.71 3.38
C ALA A 154 -2.70 7.48 4.41
N ALA A 155 -1.42 7.73 4.12
CA ALA A 155 -0.53 8.52 4.97
C ALA A 155 -1.01 9.97 5.17
N GLY A 156 -1.75 10.52 4.23
CA GLY A 156 -2.38 11.85 4.31
C GLY A 156 -3.59 11.94 5.24
N ARG A 157 -3.98 10.85 5.91
CA ARG A 157 -5.12 10.76 6.82
C ARG A 157 -4.68 10.44 8.24
N VAL A 158 -5.56 10.69 9.19
CA VAL A 158 -5.36 10.25 10.58
C VAL A 158 -5.79 8.80 10.69
N SER A 159 -4.89 7.95 11.21
CA SER A 159 -5.26 6.59 11.63
C SER A 159 -5.63 6.59 13.11
N PRO A 160 -6.87 6.26 13.49
CA PRO A 160 -7.32 6.32 14.88
C PRO A 160 -6.65 5.24 15.74
N ALA A 161 -6.68 5.42 17.05
CA ALA A 161 -6.36 4.35 17.97
C ALA A 161 -7.32 3.16 17.75
N GLY A 162 -6.82 1.94 17.96
CA GLY A 162 -7.56 0.69 17.68
C GLY A 162 -7.42 0.21 16.22
N SER A 163 -6.76 0.95 15.33
CA SER A 163 -6.47 0.50 13.97
C SER A 163 -5.63 -0.78 13.98
N LEU A 164 -5.91 -1.71 13.05
CA LEU A 164 -5.12 -2.93 12.90
C LEU A 164 -3.74 -2.59 12.31
N ILE A 165 -2.72 -3.24 12.83
CA ILE A 165 -1.34 -3.13 12.34
C ILE A 165 -0.74 -4.51 12.16
N VAL A 166 -0.06 -4.74 11.04
CA VAL A 166 0.59 -6.01 10.69
C VAL A 166 2.03 -5.73 10.33
N ARG A 167 2.96 -6.47 10.94
CA ARG A 167 4.37 -6.45 10.54
C ARG A 167 4.56 -7.27 9.27
N LEU A 168 5.33 -6.75 8.32
CA LEU A 168 5.49 -7.37 7.00
C LEU A 168 6.91 -7.87 6.71
N ASP A 169 7.93 -7.33 7.36
CA ASP A 169 9.34 -7.63 7.09
C ASP A 169 9.82 -8.99 7.65
N ASP A 170 9.01 -9.63 8.49
CA ASP A 170 9.29 -10.96 9.05
C ASP A 170 8.89 -12.13 8.11
N GLY A 171 8.23 -11.83 6.99
CA GLY A 171 7.81 -12.85 6.03
C GLY A 171 6.58 -13.67 6.44
N ALA A 172 5.95 -13.34 7.55
CA ALA A 172 4.86 -14.13 8.14
C ALA A 172 3.47 -13.90 7.49
N VAL A 173 3.38 -13.14 6.39
CA VAL A 173 2.14 -13.04 5.58
C VAL A 173 2.19 -14.02 4.42
N THR A 174 1.08 -14.72 4.20
CA THR A 174 0.96 -15.81 3.22
C THR A 174 0.21 -15.34 1.97
N PRO A 175 0.71 -15.61 0.74
CA PRO A 175 -0.03 -15.31 -0.47
C PRO A 175 -1.40 -16.00 -0.51
N LEU A 176 -2.48 -15.23 -0.76
CA LEU A 176 -3.83 -15.75 -1.00
C LEU A 176 -4.18 -15.78 -2.47
N ILE A 177 -3.96 -14.68 -3.18
CA ILE A 177 -4.29 -14.51 -4.59
C ILE A 177 -3.04 -14.07 -5.34
N ASP A 178 -2.67 -14.86 -6.35
CA ASP A 178 -1.52 -14.63 -7.24
C ASP A 178 -1.90 -14.71 -8.73
N ARG A 179 -3.20 -14.78 -9.03
CA ARG A 179 -3.74 -14.91 -10.39
C ARG A 179 -4.65 -13.74 -10.72
N LEU A 180 -4.46 -13.14 -11.90
CA LEU A 180 -5.27 -12.01 -12.36
C LEU A 180 -6.74 -12.37 -12.60
N ASP A 181 -7.03 -13.58 -13.04
CA ASP A 181 -8.40 -14.05 -13.30
C ASP A 181 -9.23 -14.26 -12.01
N GLU A 182 -8.60 -14.16 -10.84
CA GLU A 182 -9.25 -14.21 -9.53
C GLU A 182 -9.56 -12.83 -8.95
N VAL A 183 -9.03 -11.75 -9.55
CA VAL A 183 -9.29 -10.38 -9.10
C VAL A 183 -10.78 -10.02 -9.24
N GLY A 184 -11.32 -9.32 -8.25
CA GLY A 184 -12.72 -8.93 -8.20
C GLY A 184 -13.68 -10.07 -7.88
N ARG A 185 -13.20 -11.30 -7.71
CA ARG A 185 -14.02 -12.44 -7.27
C ARG A 185 -14.02 -12.53 -5.75
N ALA A 186 -15.20 -12.70 -5.17
CA ALA A 186 -15.33 -12.95 -3.74
C ALA A 186 -15.05 -14.43 -3.45
N PHE A 187 -14.13 -14.68 -2.54
CA PHE A 187 -13.85 -16.00 -2.02
C PHE A 187 -14.19 -16.07 -0.54
N ARG A 188 -14.79 -17.18 -0.14
CA ARG A 188 -15.02 -17.54 1.24
C ARG A 188 -13.84 -18.38 1.73
N TYR A 189 -13.24 -17.98 2.84
CA TYR A 189 -12.13 -18.69 3.46
C TYR A 189 -12.55 -19.20 4.83
N ARG A 190 -12.27 -20.47 5.10
CA ARG A 190 -12.32 -21.06 6.43
C ARG A 190 -10.91 -21.32 6.91
N ILE A 191 -10.55 -20.77 8.06
CA ILE A 191 -9.17 -20.69 8.57
C ILE A 191 -9.14 -21.24 9.98
N GLY A 192 -8.37 -22.30 10.21
CA GLY A 192 -8.32 -22.98 11.50
C GLY A 192 -7.17 -24.01 11.58
N PRO A 193 -7.07 -24.77 12.68
CA PRO A 193 -6.00 -25.75 12.89
C PRO A 193 -5.90 -26.72 11.73
N ALA A 194 -4.67 -27.00 11.27
CA ALA A 194 -4.44 -27.78 10.06
C ALA A 194 -4.80 -29.27 10.23
N ASP A 195 -4.86 -29.76 11.44
CA ASP A 195 -5.21 -31.14 11.83
C ASP A 195 -6.71 -31.34 12.13
N SER A 196 -7.52 -30.29 11.99
CA SER A 196 -8.94 -30.31 12.30
C SER A 196 -9.81 -30.26 11.04
N ASP A 197 -11.06 -30.70 11.14
CA ASP A 197 -12.04 -30.63 10.06
C ASP A 197 -12.44 -29.18 9.81
N PRO A 198 -12.49 -28.70 8.55
CA PRO A 198 -12.92 -27.33 8.27
C PRO A 198 -14.35 -26.99 8.72
N ALA A 199 -15.19 -27.98 9.05
CA ALA A 199 -16.49 -27.75 9.68
C ALA A 199 -16.43 -27.45 11.19
N ASP A 200 -15.26 -27.66 11.82
CA ASP A 200 -15.07 -27.43 13.26
C ASP A 200 -15.37 -25.96 13.64
N PRO A 201 -16.08 -25.70 14.76
CA PRO A 201 -16.34 -24.36 15.27
C PRO A 201 -15.08 -23.52 15.55
N ALA A 202 -13.92 -24.15 15.75
CA ALA A 202 -12.64 -23.46 15.93
C ALA A 202 -12.17 -22.72 14.66
N PHE A 203 -12.78 -23.01 13.49
CA PHE A 203 -12.45 -22.30 12.26
C PHE A 203 -13.14 -20.93 12.19
N THR A 204 -12.34 -19.91 11.93
CA THR A 204 -12.84 -18.56 11.60
C THR A 204 -13.18 -18.48 10.11
N GLU A 205 -14.30 -17.84 9.78
CA GLU A 205 -14.70 -17.60 8.40
C GLU A 205 -14.53 -16.13 8.02
N ILE A 206 -13.90 -15.88 6.89
CA ILE A 206 -13.83 -14.55 6.29
C ILE A 206 -14.22 -14.63 4.82
N THR A 207 -14.81 -13.55 4.29
CA THR A 207 -14.99 -13.36 2.86
C THR A 207 -14.11 -12.21 2.40
N ALA A 208 -13.33 -12.44 1.36
CA ALA A 208 -12.45 -11.42 0.79
C ALA A 208 -12.50 -11.40 -0.73
N THR A 209 -12.27 -10.22 -1.28
CA THR A 209 -12.16 -9.97 -2.71
C THR A 209 -10.84 -9.25 -2.96
N ALA A 210 -9.99 -9.81 -3.80
CA ALA A 210 -8.73 -9.18 -4.14
C ALA A 210 -8.94 -8.00 -5.10
N GLY A 211 -8.26 -6.90 -4.82
CA GLY A 211 -8.17 -5.72 -5.68
C GLY A 211 -6.90 -5.71 -6.53
N LEU A 212 -6.61 -4.55 -7.10
CA LEU A 212 -5.47 -4.31 -7.98
C LEU A 212 -4.38 -3.42 -7.35
N ALA A 213 -4.32 -3.31 -6.02
CA ALA A 213 -3.38 -2.41 -5.34
C ALA A 213 -1.91 -2.68 -5.73
N ALA A 214 -1.54 -3.95 -5.89
CA ALA A 214 -0.19 -4.36 -6.31
C ALA A 214 0.16 -3.96 -7.76
N LEU A 215 -0.85 -3.80 -8.62
CA LEU A 215 -0.68 -3.46 -10.05
C LEU A 215 -1.02 -2.00 -10.37
N THR A 216 -1.60 -1.26 -9.44
CA THR A 216 -1.92 0.16 -9.65
C THR A 216 -0.65 0.97 -9.87
N PRO A 217 -0.50 1.70 -10.99
CA PRO A 217 0.68 2.51 -11.25
C PRO A 217 0.97 3.49 -10.11
N LEU A 218 2.25 3.73 -9.84
CA LEU A 218 2.64 4.72 -8.85
C LEU A 218 2.45 6.14 -9.38
N ARG A 219 2.14 7.07 -8.48
CA ARG A 219 2.01 8.48 -8.79
C ARG A 219 3.33 9.05 -9.36
N PRO A 220 3.34 9.66 -10.56
CA PRO A 220 4.52 10.37 -11.08
C PRO A 220 5.00 11.46 -10.13
N VAL A 221 6.26 11.86 -10.25
CA VAL A 221 6.88 12.89 -9.41
C VAL A 221 7.67 13.90 -10.25
N HIS A 222 8.15 14.98 -9.64
CA HIS A 222 9.01 15.98 -10.26
C HIS A 222 8.43 16.62 -11.52
N LEU A 223 7.16 17.02 -11.49
CA LEU A 223 6.52 17.77 -12.57
C LEU A 223 7.30 19.06 -12.85
N ARG A 224 7.59 19.30 -14.13
CA ARG A 224 8.30 20.50 -14.64
C ARG A 224 7.63 21.01 -15.89
N ALA A 225 7.69 22.32 -16.09
CA ALA A 225 7.25 23.00 -17.31
C ALA A 225 8.37 23.89 -17.83
N ARG A 226 8.67 23.77 -19.14
CA ARG A 226 9.65 24.61 -19.82
C ARG A 226 9.07 25.08 -21.15
N ARG A 227 9.10 26.40 -21.40
CA ARG A 227 8.62 27.01 -22.63
C ARG A 227 9.65 26.85 -23.75
N GLY A 228 9.22 26.38 -24.89
CA GLY A 228 9.99 26.25 -26.11
C GLY A 228 9.27 26.90 -27.30
N ALA A 229 9.80 26.69 -28.50
CA ALA A 229 9.23 27.23 -29.74
C ALA A 229 7.86 26.62 -30.06
N ASP A 230 7.67 25.31 -29.79
CA ASP A 230 6.47 24.55 -30.13
C ASP A 230 5.43 24.51 -29.02
N GLY A 231 5.62 25.31 -27.93
CA GLY A 231 4.75 25.33 -26.78
C GLY A 231 5.46 25.04 -25.45
N VAL A 232 4.71 24.62 -24.46
CA VAL A 232 5.25 24.29 -23.14
C VAL A 232 5.53 22.79 -23.05
N ARG A 233 6.79 22.41 -22.91
CA ARG A 233 7.19 21.04 -22.62
C ARG A 233 6.89 20.75 -21.15
N LEU A 234 5.96 19.85 -20.90
CA LEU A 234 5.67 19.27 -19.60
C LEU A 234 6.49 17.99 -19.46
N SER A 235 7.13 17.78 -18.32
CA SER A 235 7.90 16.56 -18.03
C SER A 235 7.76 16.13 -16.58
N TRP A 236 7.96 14.86 -16.34
CA TRP A 236 7.86 14.23 -15.02
C TRP A 236 8.81 13.05 -14.93
N ILE A 237 8.90 12.43 -13.76
CA ILE A 237 9.63 11.19 -13.54
C ILE A 237 8.61 10.13 -13.12
N ARG A 238 8.59 8.98 -13.81
CA ARG A 238 7.85 7.81 -13.38
C ARG A 238 8.48 7.22 -12.12
N ARG A 239 7.72 6.48 -11.37
CA ARG A 239 8.20 5.67 -10.25
C ARG A 239 7.99 4.20 -10.58
N ALA A 240 8.90 3.36 -10.10
CA ALA A 240 8.81 1.91 -10.20
C ALA A 240 8.81 1.29 -8.80
N ARG A 241 8.16 0.13 -8.65
CA ARG A 241 8.21 -0.65 -7.41
C ARG A 241 9.49 -1.45 -7.29
N ARG A 242 10.04 -1.87 -8.44
CA ARG A 242 11.29 -2.62 -8.53
C ARG A 242 12.41 -1.70 -9.04
N ASP A 243 13.58 -1.82 -8.46
CA ASP A 243 14.82 -1.16 -8.85
C ASP A 243 14.73 0.38 -9.00
N GLY A 244 13.67 0.99 -8.45
CA GLY A 244 13.43 2.43 -8.51
C GLY A 244 14.45 3.28 -7.73
N ASP A 245 15.25 2.66 -6.87
CA ASP A 245 16.31 3.23 -6.04
C ASP A 245 17.70 2.67 -6.38
N ALA A 246 17.84 1.95 -7.50
CA ALA A 246 19.12 1.43 -7.95
C ALA A 246 20.14 2.56 -8.19
N TRP A 247 21.34 2.39 -7.65
CA TRP A 247 22.45 3.32 -7.81
C TRP A 247 23.24 3.10 -9.13
N GLU A 248 23.02 1.96 -9.76
CA GLU A 248 23.63 1.65 -11.04
C GLU A 248 22.91 2.39 -12.16
N PRO A 249 23.62 2.83 -13.21
CA PRO A 249 23.04 3.55 -14.35
C PRO A 249 22.25 2.62 -15.29
N ALA A 250 21.62 1.59 -14.75
CA ALA A 250 20.73 0.72 -15.50
C ALA A 250 19.38 1.40 -15.74
N GLU A 251 18.78 1.13 -16.88
CA GLU A 251 17.41 1.57 -17.14
C GLU A 251 16.47 0.88 -16.16
N ILE A 252 15.69 1.66 -15.42
CA ILE A 252 14.69 1.13 -14.50
C ILE A 252 13.64 0.35 -15.30
N PRO A 253 13.39 -0.94 -14.98
CA PRO A 253 12.50 -1.79 -15.75
C PRO A 253 11.12 -1.16 -15.96
N LEU A 254 10.57 -1.38 -17.14
CA LEU A 254 9.18 -1.10 -17.47
C LEU A 254 8.39 -2.39 -17.24
N ASP A 255 7.53 -2.40 -16.25
CA ASP A 255 6.61 -3.52 -16.04
C ASP A 255 5.51 -3.53 -17.12
N GLU A 256 5.16 -2.33 -17.65
CA GLU A 256 4.17 -2.10 -18.70
C GLU A 256 4.63 -0.94 -19.61
N PRO A 257 4.17 -0.87 -20.88
CA PRO A 257 4.42 0.28 -21.74
C PRO A 257 4.01 1.59 -21.07
N GLU A 258 4.81 2.63 -21.22
CA GLU A 258 4.52 3.94 -20.65
C GLU A 258 3.28 4.56 -21.31
N SER A 259 2.32 4.94 -20.50
CA SER A 259 1.12 5.68 -20.91
C SER A 259 0.67 6.61 -19.81
N TYR A 260 0.35 7.86 -20.15
CA TYR A 260 0.00 8.90 -19.17
C TYR A 260 -1.20 9.72 -19.62
N VAL A 261 -1.95 10.21 -18.63
CA VAL A 261 -2.94 11.28 -18.80
C VAL A 261 -2.38 12.54 -18.14
N VAL A 262 -2.33 13.63 -18.90
CA VAL A 262 -1.92 14.96 -18.43
C VAL A 262 -3.12 15.88 -18.52
N THR A 263 -3.55 16.44 -17.38
CA THR A 263 -4.70 17.35 -17.31
C THR A 263 -4.24 18.73 -16.86
N LEU A 264 -4.61 19.76 -17.62
CA LEU A 264 -4.38 21.17 -17.27
C LEU A 264 -5.66 21.74 -16.69
N PHE A 265 -5.51 22.58 -15.67
CA PHE A 265 -6.62 23.17 -14.94
C PHE A 265 -6.57 24.69 -14.98
N SER A 266 -7.76 25.30 -14.98
CA SER A 266 -7.92 26.73 -14.74
C SER A 266 -7.55 27.11 -13.29
N ALA A 267 -7.43 28.40 -13.02
CA ALA A 267 -7.24 28.90 -11.66
C ALA A 267 -8.41 28.54 -10.71
N ALA A 268 -9.60 28.29 -11.25
CA ALA A 268 -10.75 27.82 -10.49
C ALA A 268 -10.75 26.28 -10.26
N GLY A 269 -9.75 25.55 -10.80
CA GLY A 269 -9.64 24.10 -10.65
C GLY A 269 -10.47 23.30 -11.65
N THR A 270 -11.06 23.93 -12.66
CA THR A 270 -11.78 23.27 -13.76
C THR A 270 -10.78 22.70 -14.76
N ALA A 271 -10.95 21.44 -15.18
CA ALA A 271 -10.15 20.86 -16.24
C ALA A 271 -10.39 21.58 -17.57
N LEU A 272 -9.33 22.12 -18.17
CA LEU A 272 -9.36 22.83 -19.45
C LEU A 272 -9.00 21.88 -20.60
N ARG A 273 -7.96 21.09 -20.40
CA ARG A 273 -7.43 20.21 -21.43
C ARG A 273 -6.88 18.91 -20.85
N THR A 274 -7.07 17.83 -21.61
CA THR A 274 -6.47 16.53 -21.29
C THR A 274 -5.66 16.04 -22.48
N LEU A 275 -4.39 15.71 -22.23
CA LEU A 275 -3.45 15.19 -23.20
C LEU A 275 -3.09 13.74 -22.83
N ARG A 276 -2.70 12.96 -23.84
CA ARG A 276 -2.07 11.65 -23.65
C ARG A 276 -0.59 11.71 -24.02
N ALA A 277 0.22 10.94 -23.31
CA ALA A 277 1.64 10.82 -23.57
C ALA A 277 2.09 9.36 -23.42
N GLU A 278 3.02 8.92 -24.26
CA GLU A 278 3.64 7.59 -24.24
C GLU A 278 5.10 7.65 -23.76
N ALA A 279 5.49 8.79 -23.21
CA ALA A 279 6.80 9.05 -22.63
C ALA A 279 6.63 9.99 -21.43
N GLN A 280 7.68 10.15 -20.62
CA GLN A 280 7.68 11.02 -19.43
C GLN A 280 7.65 12.52 -19.76
N HIS A 281 7.09 12.88 -20.91
CA HIS A 281 6.88 14.26 -21.33
C HIS A 281 5.81 14.37 -22.40
N CYS A 282 5.26 15.59 -22.56
CA CYS A 282 4.45 16.00 -23.71
C CYS A 282 4.66 17.48 -24.01
N ILE A 283 4.23 17.93 -25.20
CA ILE A 283 4.18 19.34 -25.58
C ILE A 283 2.73 19.82 -25.43
N TYR A 284 2.55 20.89 -24.68
CA TYR A 284 1.30 21.62 -24.57
C TYR A 284 1.38 22.88 -25.45
N ALA A 285 0.74 22.85 -26.60
CA ALA A 285 0.79 23.92 -27.61
C ALA A 285 -0.35 24.95 -27.46
N ASP A 286 -1.46 24.58 -26.81
CA ASP A 286 -2.70 25.34 -26.83
C ASP A 286 -2.84 26.37 -25.69
N GLU A 287 -1.72 26.80 -25.09
CA GLU A 287 -1.73 27.69 -23.93
C GLU A 287 -2.46 29.01 -24.19
N ALA A 288 -2.26 29.61 -25.37
CA ALA A 288 -2.94 30.84 -25.77
C ALA A 288 -4.46 30.68 -25.91
N ALA A 289 -4.89 29.52 -26.41
CA ALA A 289 -6.31 29.23 -26.58
C ALA A 289 -7.02 28.97 -25.24
N ASP A 290 -6.33 28.23 -24.34
CA ASP A 290 -6.93 27.83 -23.05
C ASP A 290 -6.86 28.95 -21.99
N PHE A 291 -5.84 29.82 -22.03
CA PHE A 291 -5.59 30.86 -21.02
C PHE A 291 -5.55 32.30 -21.56
N GLY A 292 -5.73 32.49 -22.86
CA GLY A 292 -5.65 33.81 -23.50
C GLY A 292 -4.23 34.37 -23.63
N GLY A 293 -3.21 33.61 -23.30
CA GLY A 293 -1.79 34.00 -23.37
C GLY A 293 -0.88 33.18 -22.48
N ALA A 294 0.41 33.51 -22.55
CA ALA A 294 1.46 32.81 -21.81
C ALA A 294 1.29 32.93 -20.29
N GLN A 295 1.36 31.80 -19.61
CA GLN A 295 1.19 31.71 -18.14
C GLN A 295 2.57 31.62 -17.45
N ALA A 296 2.73 32.30 -16.32
CA ALA A 296 3.90 32.14 -15.46
C ALA A 296 3.88 30.81 -14.67
N HIS A 297 2.69 30.27 -14.44
CA HIS A 297 2.47 29.00 -13.73
C HIS A 297 1.35 28.22 -14.41
N LEU A 298 1.44 26.91 -14.41
CA LEU A 298 0.38 25.99 -14.83
C LEU A 298 -0.01 25.07 -13.68
N ASP A 299 -1.30 24.84 -13.52
CA ASP A 299 -1.84 23.81 -12.63
C ASP A 299 -2.04 22.52 -13.45
N VAL A 300 -1.24 21.51 -13.16
CA VAL A 300 -1.13 20.30 -13.97
C VAL A 300 -1.27 19.08 -13.10
N ALA A 301 -2.04 18.09 -13.55
CA ALA A 301 -2.05 16.75 -12.98
C ALA A 301 -1.53 15.75 -14.01
N VAL A 302 -0.71 14.81 -13.57
CA VAL A 302 -0.21 13.70 -14.39
C VAL A 302 -0.47 12.40 -13.66
N ALA A 303 -1.12 11.45 -14.35
CA ALA A 303 -1.34 10.09 -13.87
C ALA A 303 -0.82 9.08 -14.90
N GLN A 304 -0.19 8.01 -14.44
CA GLN A 304 0.20 6.88 -15.29
C GLN A 304 -1.01 5.97 -15.50
N ILE A 305 -1.14 5.38 -16.68
CA ILE A 305 -2.15 4.38 -17.01
C ILE A 305 -1.48 3.02 -17.02
N GLY A 306 -1.94 2.10 -16.16
CA GLY A 306 -1.58 0.69 -16.21
C GLY A 306 -2.51 -0.07 -17.15
N GLN A 307 -2.00 -1.10 -17.80
CA GLN A 307 -2.78 -1.94 -18.73
C GLN A 307 -3.87 -2.74 -18.00
N VAL A 308 -3.59 -3.19 -16.78
CA VAL A 308 -4.51 -4.01 -15.97
C VAL A 308 -5.28 -3.15 -14.98
N ALA A 309 -4.60 -2.31 -14.22
CA ALA A 309 -5.22 -1.53 -13.15
C ALA A 309 -5.84 -0.22 -13.62
N GLY A 310 -5.63 0.19 -14.87
CA GLY A 310 -6.13 1.45 -15.40
C GLY A 310 -5.42 2.66 -14.82
N LEU A 311 -6.14 3.75 -14.59
CA LEU A 311 -5.58 5.02 -14.17
C LEU A 311 -5.07 4.97 -12.73
N GLY A 312 -3.76 5.21 -12.55
CA GLY A 312 -3.13 5.36 -11.25
C GLY A 312 -3.41 6.72 -10.59
N PRO A 313 -2.95 6.94 -9.35
CA PRO A 313 -3.10 8.21 -8.66
C PRO A 313 -2.31 9.33 -9.36
N ALA A 314 -2.96 10.50 -9.50
CA ALA A 314 -2.35 11.64 -10.15
C ALA A 314 -1.41 12.41 -9.22
N CYS A 315 -0.28 12.88 -9.76
CA CYS A 315 0.50 13.97 -9.19
C CYS A 315 -0.08 15.29 -9.70
N ARG A 316 -0.64 16.11 -8.83
CA ARG A 316 -1.12 17.45 -9.17
C ARG A 316 -0.25 18.50 -8.49
N ALA A 317 0.17 19.48 -9.24
CA ALA A 317 0.94 20.61 -8.74
C ALA A 317 0.74 21.86 -9.60
N ARG A 318 0.83 23.03 -8.95
CA ARG A 318 1.01 24.31 -9.64
C ARG A 318 2.50 24.54 -9.84
N ILE A 319 2.94 24.45 -11.09
CA ILE A 319 4.36 24.48 -11.46
C ILE A 319 4.71 25.77 -12.21
N PRO A 320 5.90 26.36 -11.95
CA PRO A 320 6.36 27.52 -12.73
C PRO A 320 6.75 27.10 -14.15
N VAL A 321 6.39 27.91 -15.12
CA VAL A 321 6.84 27.75 -16.51
C VAL A 321 8.15 28.49 -16.69
N ARG A 322 9.25 27.74 -16.82
CA ARG A 322 10.58 28.33 -17.04
C ARG A 322 10.78 28.58 -18.52
N THR A 323 11.43 29.68 -18.87
CA THR A 323 11.95 29.91 -20.21
C THR A 323 13.15 28.98 -20.47
N ALA A 324 13.29 28.57 -21.73
CA ALA A 324 14.41 27.73 -22.19
C ALA A 324 15.76 28.44 -22.01
#